data_d607a803a07702529b95eb3c6ac1a7ff
#
_entry.id   d607a803a07702529b95eb3c6ac1a7ff
#
_cell.length_a   1.000
_cell.length_b   1.000
_cell.length_c   1.000
_cell.angle_alpha   90.00
_cell.angle_beta   90.00
_cell.angle_gamma   90.00
#
_symmetry.space_group_name_H-M   'P 1'
#
loop_
_entity.id
_entity.type
_entity.pdbx_description
1 polymer ?
#
loop_
_entity_poly.entity_id
_entity_poly.type
_entity_poly.pdbx_seq_one_letter_code
_entity_poly.pdbx_strand_id
1 'polypeptide(L)'
;MELVEDKYNSDFNINKYVDNTITINGTSFSEPIIFFERTISSFPVNNPKLININDIEKYLKSIDLVLIGTGIDTILPNQDLIELMYKNNKGLEFMNTDSACKTHNVLLSENRSFISVLYP
;
A
#
# COMPACT_ATOMS: atom_id res chain seq x y z
N MET A 1 -16.26 -20.48 0.57
CA MET A 1 -16.99 -19.77 -0.43
C MET A 1 -16.71 -18.32 -0.41
N GLU A 2 -17.26 -17.61 -1.35
CA GLU A 2 -17.00 -16.19 -1.47
C GLU A 2 -17.30 -15.41 -0.21
N LEU A 3 -18.36 -15.74 0.47
CA LEU A 3 -18.75 -15.01 1.67
C LEU A 3 -17.67 -15.06 2.74
N VAL A 4 -17.05 -16.21 2.92
CA VAL A 4 -16.00 -16.37 3.91
C VAL A 4 -14.76 -15.59 3.48
N GLU A 5 -14.40 -15.70 2.22
CA GLU A 5 -13.24 -14.99 1.67
C GLU A 5 -13.44 -13.48 1.73
N ASP A 6 -14.61 -13.00 1.33
CA ASP A 6 -14.88 -11.56 1.37
C ASP A 6 -14.83 -11.02 2.79
N LYS A 7 -15.39 -11.75 3.74
CA LYS A 7 -15.37 -11.35 5.13
C LYS A 7 -13.92 -11.30 5.63
N TYR A 8 -13.12 -12.26 5.23
CA TYR A 8 -11.73 -12.35 5.63
C TYR A 8 -10.93 -11.17 5.09
N ASN A 9 -11.11 -10.87 3.80
CA ASN A 9 -10.43 -9.73 3.17
C ASN A 9 -10.89 -8.41 3.75
N SER A 10 -12.17 -8.30 4.12
CA SER A 10 -12.71 -7.04 4.64
C SER A 10 -12.07 -6.64 5.97
N ASP A 11 -11.44 -7.59 6.69
CA ASP A 11 -10.72 -7.26 7.91
C ASP A 11 -9.52 -6.35 7.64
N PHE A 12 -9.04 -6.28 6.40
CA PHE A 12 -7.91 -5.46 6.03
C PHE A 12 -8.30 -4.26 5.19
N ASN A 13 -9.61 -4.03 5.03
CA ASN A 13 -10.09 -2.80 4.42
C ASN A 13 -9.70 -1.61 5.28
N ILE A 14 -9.34 -0.52 4.61
CA ILE A 14 -9.10 0.73 5.30
C ILE A 14 -10.47 1.34 5.57
N ASN A 15 -10.81 1.49 6.85
CA ASN A 15 -12.13 1.94 7.26
C ASN A 15 -12.23 3.45 7.26
N LYS A 16 -11.13 4.12 7.56
CA LYS A 16 -11.15 5.56 7.77
C LYS A 16 -9.75 6.14 7.59
N TYR A 17 -9.68 7.32 7.01
CA TYR A 17 -8.46 8.12 6.93
C TYR A 17 -8.83 9.55 7.28
N VAL A 18 -8.52 9.97 8.50
CA VAL A 18 -8.88 11.27 9.05
C VAL A 18 -7.77 11.72 9.98
N ASP A 19 -7.45 13.02 9.94
CA ASP A 19 -6.46 13.62 10.85
C ASP A 19 -5.11 12.90 10.81
N ASN A 20 -4.64 12.61 9.59
CA ASN A 20 -3.36 11.94 9.36
C ASN A 20 -3.29 10.58 10.06
N THR A 21 -4.42 9.89 10.13
CA THR A 21 -4.52 8.59 10.80
C THR A 21 -5.31 7.64 9.93
N ILE A 22 -4.74 6.46 9.71
CA ILE A 22 -5.39 5.38 8.95
C ILE A 22 -5.91 4.36 9.93
N THR A 23 -7.19 3.98 9.79
CA THR A 23 -7.78 2.96 10.66
C THR A 23 -8.10 1.72 9.84
N ILE A 24 -7.60 0.58 10.29
CA ILE A 24 -7.82 -0.72 9.67
C ILE A 24 -8.28 -1.67 10.76
N ASN A 25 -9.50 -2.18 10.62
CA ASN A 25 -10.06 -3.17 11.56
C ASN A 25 -9.90 -2.73 13.01
N GLY A 26 -10.25 -1.48 13.29
CA GLY A 26 -10.21 -0.95 14.66
C GLY A 26 -8.85 -0.50 15.16
N THR A 27 -7.79 -0.73 14.41
CA THR A 27 -6.45 -0.29 14.77
C THR A 27 -6.08 0.94 13.98
N SER A 28 -5.54 1.95 14.65
CA SER A 28 -5.18 3.23 14.04
C SER A 28 -3.68 3.35 13.87
N PHE A 29 -3.27 3.89 12.74
CA PHE A 29 -1.85 4.05 12.39
C PHE A 29 -1.60 5.51 12.02
N SER A 30 -0.62 6.11 12.69
CA SER A 30 -0.23 7.51 12.44
C SER A 30 1.18 7.62 11.86
N GLU A 31 1.85 6.49 11.65
CA GLU A 31 3.17 6.41 11.04
C GLU A 31 3.08 5.58 9.77
N PRO A 32 4.08 5.68 8.88
CA PRO A 32 4.04 4.89 7.65
C PRO A 32 3.93 3.40 7.89
N ILE A 33 3.09 2.75 7.10
CA ILE A 33 2.86 1.30 7.19
C ILE A 33 3.00 0.66 5.83
N ILE A 34 3.27 -0.65 5.86
CA ILE A 34 3.22 -1.48 4.66
C ILE A 34 2.28 -2.64 4.91
N PHE A 35 1.38 -2.87 3.97
CA PHE A 35 0.47 -4.00 3.98
C PHE A 35 0.93 -5.03 2.95
N PHE A 36 1.01 -6.29 3.38
CA PHE A 36 1.32 -7.40 2.49
C PHE A 36 0.70 -8.68 3.06
N GLU A 37 -0.11 -9.36 2.24
CA GLU A 37 -0.68 -10.67 2.57
C GLU A 37 -1.26 -10.72 3.99
N ARG A 38 -2.17 -9.79 4.28
CA ARG A 38 -2.89 -9.77 5.56
C ARG A 38 -1.98 -9.47 6.74
N THR A 39 -0.88 -8.81 6.49
CA THR A 39 0.05 -8.37 7.53
C THR A 39 0.30 -6.87 7.37
N ILE A 40 0.25 -6.15 8.46
CA ILE A 40 0.56 -4.73 8.48
C ILE A 40 1.79 -4.54 9.36
N SER A 41 2.79 -3.86 8.82
CA SER A 41 4.04 -3.60 9.54
C SER A 41 4.41 -2.13 9.40
N SER A 42 5.24 -1.64 10.32
CA SER A 42 5.81 -0.31 10.18
C SER A 42 6.71 -0.27 8.96
N PHE A 43 6.66 0.85 8.24
CA PHE A 43 7.55 1.05 7.10
C PHE A 43 8.59 2.10 7.48
N PRO A 44 9.88 1.74 7.46
CA PRO A 44 10.91 2.60 8.07
C PRO A 44 11.33 3.82 7.25
N VAL A 45 10.84 3.94 6.01
CA VAL A 45 11.18 5.08 5.15
C VAL A 45 10.12 6.14 5.35
N ASN A 46 10.48 7.27 5.95
CA ASN A 46 9.50 8.29 6.34
C ASN A 46 9.19 9.33 5.27
N ASN A 47 9.74 9.19 4.07
CA ASN A 47 9.46 10.08 2.95
C ASN A 47 9.28 9.25 1.70
N PRO A 48 8.13 9.31 1.02
CA PRO A 48 7.89 8.46 -0.15
C PRO A 48 8.90 8.65 -1.28
N LYS A 49 9.55 9.81 -1.37
CA LYS A 49 10.58 10.02 -2.38
C LYS A 49 11.85 9.22 -2.12
N LEU A 50 12.03 8.72 -0.91
CA LEU A 50 13.24 8.02 -0.51
C LEU A 50 13.11 6.51 -0.57
N ILE A 51 11.95 6.00 -0.97
CA ILE A 51 11.77 4.56 -1.13
C ILE A 51 12.68 4.07 -2.24
N ASN A 52 13.50 3.07 -1.94
CA ASN A 52 14.39 2.49 -2.94
C ASN A 52 14.17 0.98 -3.05
N ILE A 53 14.92 0.36 -3.96
CA ILE A 53 14.77 -1.06 -4.26
C ILE A 53 14.91 -1.93 -3.01
N ASN A 54 15.84 -1.59 -2.12
CA ASN A 54 16.10 -2.41 -0.93
C ASN A 54 14.90 -2.45 0.02
N ASP A 55 14.07 -1.41 -0.01
CA ASP A 55 12.94 -1.32 0.88
C ASP A 55 11.80 -2.25 0.50
N ILE A 56 11.68 -2.62 -0.78
CA ILE A 56 10.56 -3.41 -1.26
C ILE A 56 10.98 -4.67 -2.02
N GLU A 57 12.27 -4.87 -2.22
CA GLU A 57 12.80 -5.95 -3.05
C GLU A 57 12.28 -7.32 -2.62
N LYS A 58 12.19 -7.56 -1.33
CA LYS A 58 11.79 -8.86 -0.82
C LYS A 58 10.35 -9.23 -1.18
N TYR A 59 9.53 -8.26 -1.57
CA TYR A 59 8.14 -8.52 -1.93
C TYR A 59 7.94 -8.74 -3.43
N LEU A 60 8.90 -8.32 -4.26
CA LEU A 60 8.68 -8.20 -5.71
C LEU A 60 8.26 -9.51 -6.37
N LYS A 61 8.80 -10.63 -5.93
CA LYS A 61 8.47 -11.92 -6.54
C LYS A 61 7.04 -12.36 -6.25
N SER A 62 6.47 -11.84 -5.18
CA SER A 62 5.16 -12.27 -4.69
C SER A 62 4.02 -11.36 -5.08
N ILE A 63 4.32 -10.27 -5.79
CA ILE A 63 3.30 -9.25 -6.09
C ILE A 63 3.33 -8.86 -7.55
N ASP A 64 2.23 -8.28 -8.01
CA ASP A 64 2.12 -7.70 -9.35
C ASP A 64 2.09 -6.18 -9.31
N LEU A 65 1.85 -5.60 -8.15
CA LEU A 65 1.58 -4.17 -8.04
C LEU A 65 2.06 -3.61 -6.71
N VAL A 66 2.69 -2.45 -6.77
CA VAL A 66 3.01 -1.64 -5.59
C VAL A 66 2.12 -0.42 -5.61
N LEU A 67 1.36 -0.23 -4.53
CA LEU A 67 0.53 0.96 -4.32
C LEU A 67 1.18 1.82 -3.26
N ILE A 68 1.36 3.11 -3.55
CA ILE A 68 1.92 4.06 -2.60
C ILE A 68 0.92 5.18 -2.35
N GLY A 69 0.54 5.37 -1.08
CA GLY A 69 -0.22 6.54 -0.65
C GLY A 69 0.75 7.55 -0.06
N THR A 70 0.88 8.72 -0.68
CA THR A 70 1.99 9.63 -0.43
C THR A 70 1.68 10.73 0.58
N GLY A 71 0.60 10.62 1.32
CA GLY A 71 0.20 11.62 2.29
C GLY A 71 -0.90 12.53 1.72
N ILE A 72 -0.93 13.76 2.17
CA ILE A 72 -1.98 14.71 1.75
C ILE A 72 -1.89 15.01 0.26
N ASP A 73 -0.67 15.17 -0.24
CA ASP A 73 -0.44 15.49 -1.65
C ASP A 73 0.14 14.30 -2.39
N THR A 74 -0.10 14.25 -3.69
CA THR A 74 0.53 13.24 -4.55
C THR A 74 1.99 13.61 -4.74
N ILE A 75 2.89 12.66 -4.45
CA ILE A 75 4.32 12.84 -4.59
C ILE A 75 4.85 11.80 -5.56
N LEU A 76 5.58 12.25 -6.57
CA LEU A 76 6.16 11.36 -7.57
C LEU A 76 7.28 10.53 -6.92
N PRO A 77 7.27 9.20 -7.08
CA PRO A 77 8.37 8.37 -6.58
C PRO A 77 9.68 8.71 -7.29
N ASN A 78 10.81 8.30 -6.71
CA ASN A 78 12.08 8.55 -7.37
C ASN A 78 12.20 7.72 -8.64
N GLN A 79 13.05 8.19 -9.56
CA GLN A 79 13.17 7.60 -10.87
C GLN A 79 13.67 6.16 -10.83
N ASP A 80 14.58 5.86 -9.90
CA ASP A 80 15.14 4.51 -9.79
C ASP A 80 14.06 3.50 -9.45
N LEU A 81 13.12 3.86 -8.57
CA LEU A 81 12.01 2.97 -8.22
C LEU A 81 11.11 2.73 -9.42
N ILE A 82 10.80 3.80 -10.14
CA ILE A 82 9.95 3.70 -11.34
C ILE A 82 10.58 2.74 -12.35
N GLU A 83 11.89 2.91 -12.61
CA GLU A 83 12.61 2.06 -13.56
C GLU A 83 12.67 0.62 -13.10
N LEU A 84 12.88 0.40 -11.82
CA LEU A 84 12.93 -0.95 -11.26
C LEU A 84 11.60 -1.68 -11.50
N MET A 85 10.50 -1.02 -11.20
CA MET A 85 9.19 -1.63 -11.36
C MET A 85 8.93 -1.95 -12.83
N TYR A 86 9.28 -1.03 -13.71
CA TYR A 86 9.12 -1.22 -15.14
C TYR A 86 9.93 -2.43 -15.63
N LYS A 87 11.20 -2.52 -15.21
CA LYS A 87 12.07 -3.62 -15.63
C LYS A 87 11.56 -4.98 -15.17
N ASN A 88 10.88 -5.02 -14.05
CA ASN A 88 10.37 -6.26 -13.48
C ASN A 88 8.95 -6.56 -13.91
N ASN A 89 8.38 -5.78 -14.81
CA ASN A 89 7.00 -5.95 -15.27
C ASN A 89 5.99 -5.88 -14.12
N LYS A 90 6.25 -5.03 -13.12
CA LYS A 90 5.36 -4.84 -11.98
C LYS A 90 4.67 -3.49 -12.11
N GLY A 91 3.41 -3.44 -11.69
CA GLY A 91 2.68 -2.18 -11.66
C GLY A 91 3.14 -1.30 -10.51
N LEU A 92 3.13 0.00 -10.74
CA LEU A 92 3.41 0.99 -9.70
C LEU A 92 2.34 2.07 -9.79
N GLU A 93 1.56 2.23 -8.71
CA GLU A 93 0.58 3.28 -8.62
C GLU A 93 0.89 4.13 -7.40
N PHE A 94 0.85 5.44 -7.56
CA PHE A 94 1.08 6.36 -6.46
C PHE A 94 0.07 7.48 -6.55
N MET A 95 -0.40 7.90 -5.38
CA MET A 95 -1.45 8.90 -5.27
C MET A 95 -1.48 9.41 -3.84
N ASN A 96 -2.26 10.47 -3.58
CA ASN A 96 -2.42 10.89 -2.20
C ASN A 96 -3.08 9.75 -1.40
N THR A 97 -2.91 9.80 -0.08
CA THR A 97 -3.32 8.68 0.75
C THR A 97 -4.83 8.48 0.78
N ASP A 98 -5.61 9.55 0.68
CA ASP A 98 -7.06 9.39 0.62
C ASP A 98 -7.47 8.51 -0.57
N SER A 99 -6.93 8.78 -1.74
CA SER A 99 -7.19 7.98 -2.93
C SER A 99 -6.60 6.57 -2.81
N ALA A 100 -5.42 6.46 -2.21
CA ALA A 100 -4.76 5.18 -2.05
C ALA A 100 -5.56 4.25 -1.14
N CYS A 101 -6.19 4.79 -0.11
CA CYS A 101 -7.04 3.97 0.77
C CYS A 101 -8.19 3.34 0.00
N LYS A 102 -8.79 4.08 -0.91
CA LYS A 102 -9.88 3.55 -1.74
C LYS A 102 -9.38 2.50 -2.72
N THR A 103 -8.23 2.77 -3.34
CA THR A 103 -7.62 1.82 -4.27
C THR A 103 -7.22 0.54 -3.56
N HIS A 104 -6.66 0.65 -2.37
CA HIS A 104 -6.31 -0.51 -1.55
C HIS A 104 -7.52 -1.42 -1.34
N ASN A 105 -8.66 -0.85 -0.98
CA ASN A 105 -9.86 -1.62 -0.74
C ASN A 105 -10.37 -2.31 -2.01
N VAL A 106 -10.27 -1.64 -3.16
CA VAL A 106 -10.63 -2.25 -4.44
C VAL A 106 -9.71 -3.43 -4.75
N LEU A 107 -8.40 -3.26 -4.56
CA LEU A 107 -7.44 -4.34 -4.82
C LEU A 107 -7.70 -5.55 -3.93
N LEU A 108 -8.04 -5.31 -2.66
CA LEU A 108 -8.42 -6.40 -1.76
C LEU A 108 -9.64 -7.15 -2.28
N SER A 109 -10.66 -6.42 -2.71
CA SER A 109 -11.90 -7.04 -3.18
C SER A 109 -11.69 -7.84 -4.45
N GLU A 110 -10.65 -7.51 -5.22
CA GLU A 110 -10.33 -8.20 -6.46
C GLU A 110 -9.31 -9.33 -6.27
N ASN A 111 -8.90 -9.58 -5.03
CA ASN A 111 -7.88 -10.58 -4.73
C ASN A 111 -6.59 -10.38 -5.51
N ARG A 112 -6.20 -9.11 -5.69
CA ARG A 112 -4.97 -8.77 -6.39
C ARG A 112 -3.77 -9.05 -5.50
N SER A 113 -2.65 -9.35 -6.14
CA SER A 113 -1.38 -9.60 -5.45
C SER A 113 -0.62 -8.27 -5.40
N PHE A 114 -0.57 -7.65 -4.23
CA PHE A 114 -0.03 -6.29 -4.13
C PHE A 114 0.52 -6.00 -2.73
N ILE A 115 1.33 -4.93 -2.66
CA ILE A 115 1.64 -4.30 -1.38
C ILE A 115 1.11 -2.87 -1.41
N SER A 116 0.74 -2.37 -0.24
CA SER A 116 0.39 -0.96 -0.06
C SER A 116 1.38 -0.34 0.91
N VAL A 117 2.04 0.72 0.50
CA VAL A 117 2.88 1.54 1.38
C VAL A 117 2.13 2.85 1.58
N LEU A 118 1.73 3.11 2.82
CA LEU A 118 0.81 4.22 3.09
C LEU A 118 1.43 5.19 4.10
N TYR A 119 1.44 6.47 3.71
CA TYR A 119 1.91 7.56 4.55
C TYR A 119 0.69 8.31 5.07
N PRO A 120 0.39 8.22 6.38
CA PRO A 120 -0.82 8.87 6.94
C PRO A 120 -0.78 10.42 6.95
#